data_beea445dbc72d24bda44c7898a0fb156
#
_entry.id   beea445dbc72d24bda44c7898a0fb156
#
_cell.length_a   1.000
_cell.length_b   1.000
_cell.length_c   1.000
_cell.angle_alpha   90.00
_cell.angle_beta   90.00
_cell.angle_gamma   90.00
#
_symmetry.space_group_name_H-M   'P 1'
#
loop_
_entity.id
_entity.type
_entity.pdbx_description
1 polymer ?
#
loop_
_entity_poly.entity_id
_entity_poly.type
_entity_poly.pdbx_seq_one_letter_code
_entity_poly.pdbx_strand_id
1 'polypeptide(L)'
;MSRPSAGERLKRLLALLPWLAAHPGSTIQEISERFGISPKQLEDDLAVVWLVGVPPYTPDQLIDVEFDGDRVSVNLGSYFTRPLRLTNPQALALVTAGQSLLSVPGTDPQGPLARGLAKLATALQVDPAEAMAVHLGEAGSETLDRLRA
;
A
#
# COMPACT_ATOMS: atom_id res chain seq x y z
N MET A 1 9.87 -6.41 -23.55
CA MET A 1 9.15 -6.47 -22.28
C MET A 1 8.52 -5.10 -22.05
N SER A 2 7.20 -5.06 -21.88
CA SER A 2 6.47 -3.79 -21.67
C SER A 2 6.86 -3.18 -20.32
N ARG A 3 7.06 -1.87 -20.27
CA ARG A 3 7.26 -1.15 -19.00
C ARG A 3 5.99 -1.30 -18.14
N PRO A 4 6.12 -1.63 -16.86
CA PRO A 4 4.96 -1.72 -15.98
C PRO A 4 4.25 -0.35 -15.91
N SER A 5 2.93 -0.37 -15.85
CA SER A 5 2.14 0.86 -15.69
C SER A 5 2.42 1.50 -14.32
N ALA A 6 2.19 2.80 -14.20
CA ALA A 6 2.36 3.51 -12.93
C ALA A 6 1.52 2.89 -11.80
N GLY A 7 0.30 2.39 -12.13
CA GLY A 7 -0.58 1.72 -11.18
C GLY A 7 -0.03 0.37 -10.70
N GLU A 8 0.55 -0.43 -11.58
CA GLU A 8 1.18 -1.71 -11.22
C GLU A 8 2.42 -1.48 -10.35
N ARG A 9 3.19 -0.46 -10.67
CA ARG A 9 4.35 -0.05 -9.87
C ARG A 9 3.93 0.38 -8.47
N LEU A 10 2.91 1.22 -8.35
CA LEU A 10 2.40 1.68 -7.06
C LEU A 10 1.89 0.52 -6.22
N LYS A 11 1.08 -0.39 -6.78
CA LYS A 11 0.58 -1.58 -6.08
C LYS A 11 1.73 -2.44 -5.53
N ARG A 12 2.77 -2.64 -6.35
CA ARG A 12 3.95 -3.40 -5.94
C ARG A 12 4.70 -2.71 -4.80
N LEU A 13 4.94 -1.41 -4.89
CA LEU A 13 5.62 -0.64 -3.84
C LEU A 13 4.85 -0.66 -2.52
N LEU A 14 3.51 -0.57 -2.56
CA LEU A 14 2.67 -0.66 -1.36
C LEU A 14 2.76 -2.03 -0.65
N ALA A 15 3.08 -3.10 -1.37
CA ALA A 15 3.32 -4.42 -0.79
C ALA A 15 4.79 -4.61 -0.36
N LEU A 16 5.72 -4.12 -1.18
CA LEU A 16 7.16 -4.28 -1.02
C LEU A 16 7.71 -3.53 0.19
N LEU A 17 7.38 -2.24 0.34
CA LEU A 17 7.96 -1.39 1.38
C LEU A 17 7.64 -1.86 2.81
N PRO A 18 6.38 -2.20 3.18
CA PRO A 18 6.09 -2.74 4.50
C PRO A 18 6.79 -4.07 4.76
N TRP A 19 6.97 -4.89 3.71
CA TRP A 19 7.69 -6.15 3.84
C TRP A 19 9.18 -5.92 4.10
N LEU A 20 9.84 -5.03 3.35
CA LEU A 20 11.24 -4.68 3.55
C LEU A 20 11.49 -4.07 4.94
N ALA A 21 10.60 -3.21 5.41
CA ALA A 21 10.69 -2.63 6.75
C ALA A 21 10.59 -3.70 7.87
N ALA A 22 9.87 -4.79 7.62
CA ALA A 22 9.76 -5.91 8.55
C ALA A 22 10.91 -6.94 8.40
N HIS A 23 11.67 -6.90 7.31
CA HIS A 23 12.73 -7.85 6.97
C HIS A 23 14.00 -7.09 6.53
N PRO A 24 14.61 -6.30 7.43
CA PRO A 24 15.81 -5.54 7.09
C PRO A 24 16.97 -6.50 6.74
N GLY A 25 17.76 -6.12 5.74
CA GLY A 25 18.89 -6.91 5.27
C GLY A 25 18.55 -8.13 4.41
N SER A 26 17.33 -8.19 3.87
CA SER A 26 16.96 -9.20 2.87
C SER A 26 17.78 -9.04 1.60
N THR A 27 18.13 -10.17 0.96
CA THR A 27 18.91 -10.13 -0.28
C THR A 27 18.07 -9.72 -1.48
N ILE A 28 18.70 -9.12 -2.48
CA ILE A 28 18.07 -8.77 -3.76
C ILE A 28 17.41 -10.01 -4.39
N GLN A 29 18.05 -11.18 -4.25
CA GLN A 29 17.52 -12.42 -4.78
C GLN A 29 16.23 -12.84 -4.06
N GLU A 30 16.22 -12.87 -2.72
CA GLU A 30 15.02 -13.20 -1.92
C GLU A 30 13.84 -12.28 -2.24
N ILE A 31 14.10 -10.98 -2.38
CA ILE A 31 13.09 -9.98 -2.73
C ILE A 31 12.56 -10.24 -4.14
N SER A 32 13.45 -10.46 -5.10
CA SER A 32 13.11 -10.70 -6.50
C SER A 32 12.25 -11.95 -6.68
N GLU A 33 12.61 -13.05 -6.02
CA GLU A 33 11.86 -14.30 -6.04
C GLU A 33 10.47 -14.13 -5.41
N ARG A 34 10.41 -13.47 -4.26
CA ARG A 34 9.15 -13.28 -3.53
C ARG A 34 8.14 -12.43 -4.29
N PHE A 35 8.59 -11.36 -4.91
CA PHE A 35 7.72 -10.40 -5.60
C PHE A 35 7.62 -10.65 -7.10
N GLY A 36 8.33 -11.66 -7.62
CA GLY A 36 8.31 -12.01 -9.05
C GLY A 36 8.84 -10.91 -9.95
N ILE A 37 9.84 -10.16 -9.48
CA ILE A 37 10.45 -9.03 -10.19
C ILE A 37 11.94 -9.27 -10.45
N SER A 38 12.47 -8.66 -11.50
CA SER A 38 13.92 -8.73 -11.73
C SER A 38 14.68 -7.81 -10.76
N PRO A 39 15.97 -8.08 -10.49
CA PRO A 39 16.82 -7.20 -9.69
C PRO A 39 16.79 -5.75 -10.20
N LYS A 40 16.84 -5.56 -11.50
CA LYS A 40 16.76 -4.23 -12.13
C LYS A 40 15.42 -3.53 -11.85
N GLN A 41 14.31 -4.25 -11.89
CA GLN A 41 13.01 -3.68 -11.54
C GLN A 41 12.93 -3.28 -10.07
N LEU A 42 13.55 -4.06 -9.18
CA LEU A 42 13.66 -3.73 -7.77
C LEU A 42 14.44 -2.43 -7.57
N GLU A 43 15.61 -2.31 -8.19
CA GLU A 43 16.43 -1.09 -8.13
C GLU A 43 15.67 0.13 -8.68
N ASP A 44 15.03 0.01 -9.85
CA ASP A 44 14.24 1.08 -10.47
C ASP A 44 13.05 1.50 -9.55
N ASP A 45 12.42 0.55 -8.87
CA ASP A 45 11.32 0.83 -7.95
C ASP A 45 11.80 1.54 -6.68
N LEU A 46 12.89 1.07 -6.09
CA LEU A 46 13.46 1.66 -4.88
C LEU A 46 14.08 3.05 -5.13
N ALA A 47 14.61 3.29 -6.33
CA ALA A 47 15.10 4.62 -6.72
C ALA A 47 14.00 5.71 -6.70
N VAL A 48 12.74 5.33 -6.99
CA VAL A 48 11.62 6.28 -6.85
C VAL A 48 11.26 6.52 -5.40
N VAL A 49 11.36 5.48 -4.58
CA VAL A 49 11.02 5.56 -3.15
C VAL A 49 11.92 6.54 -2.40
N TRP A 50 13.17 6.61 -2.76
CA TRP A 50 14.13 7.55 -2.15
C TRP A 50 13.73 9.03 -2.34
N LEU A 51 12.91 9.33 -3.33
CA LEU A 51 12.38 10.69 -3.57
C LEU A 51 11.08 10.96 -2.81
N VAL A 52 10.54 9.95 -2.10
CA VAL A 52 9.30 10.06 -1.35
C VAL A 52 9.59 10.52 0.08
N GLY A 53 8.97 11.60 0.47
CA GLY A 53 9.07 12.15 1.83
C GLY A 53 7.93 13.08 2.13
N VAL A 54 7.99 13.70 3.30
CA VAL A 54 6.99 14.68 3.75
C VAL A 54 7.69 16.03 3.92
N PRO A 55 7.03 17.15 3.56
CA PRO A 55 7.59 18.47 3.80
C PRO A 55 7.98 18.65 5.27
N PRO A 56 9.14 19.26 5.55
CA PRO A 56 10.05 20.01 4.70
C PRO A 56 11.10 19.18 3.92
N TYR A 57 10.93 17.87 3.78
CA TYR A 57 11.84 16.96 3.04
C TYR A 57 13.27 16.94 3.60
N THR A 58 13.39 17.06 4.91
CA THR A 58 14.68 16.86 5.59
C THR A 58 15.07 15.37 5.54
N PRO A 59 16.36 15.01 5.61
CA PRO A 59 16.82 13.62 5.49
C PRO A 59 16.13 12.64 6.44
N ASP A 60 15.77 13.09 7.64
CA ASP A 60 15.04 12.32 8.65
C ASP A 60 13.55 12.10 8.31
N GLN A 61 13.06 12.77 7.26
CA GLN A 61 11.68 12.73 6.80
C GLN A 61 11.51 12.04 5.44
N LEU A 62 12.61 11.59 4.86
CA LEU A 62 12.60 10.77 3.66
C LEU A 62 12.55 9.28 4.04
N ILE A 63 12.04 8.48 3.12
CA ILE A 63 12.22 7.02 3.22
C ILE A 63 13.67 6.74 2.87
N ASP A 64 14.39 6.15 3.80
CA ASP A 64 15.78 5.77 3.59
C ASP A 64 15.88 4.35 3.07
N VAL A 65 16.64 4.18 1.99
CA VAL A 65 16.88 2.87 1.35
C VAL A 65 18.38 2.65 1.29
N GLU A 66 18.86 1.69 2.04
CA GLU A 66 20.28 1.33 2.10
C GLU A 66 20.53 0.03 1.33
N PHE A 67 21.57 0.05 0.52
CA PHE A 67 22.12 -1.12 -0.15
C PHE A 67 23.49 -1.44 0.46
N ASP A 68 23.61 -2.63 1.08
CA ASP A 68 24.89 -3.18 1.56
C ASP A 68 25.20 -4.44 0.76
N GLY A 69 25.96 -4.26 -0.30
CA GLY A 69 26.26 -5.33 -1.26
C GLY A 69 24.98 -5.80 -1.97
N ASP A 70 24.58 -7.04 -1.69
CA ASP A 70 23.36 -7.67 -2.20
C ASP A 70 22.16 -7.55 -1.25
N ARG A 71 22.32 -6.85 -0.13
CA ARG A 71 21.29 -6.68 0.90
C ARG A 71 20.61 -5.33 0.80
N VAL A 72 19.32 -5.34 1.08
CA VAL A 72 18.48 -4.13 1.07
C VAL A 72 17.85 -3.95 2.43
N SER A 73 17.95 -2.74 2.95
CA SER A 73 17.26 -2.29 4.15
C SER A 73 16.46 -1.04 3.84
N VAL A 74 15.24 -0.95 4.38
CA VAL A 74 14.38 0.22 4.22
C VAL A 74 13.98 0.74 5.60
N ASN A 75 14.27 2.02 5.82
CA ASN A 75 13.81 2.76 6.99
C ASN A 75 12.67 3.71 6.57
N LEU A 76 11.47 3.42 7.02
CA LEU A 76 10.29 4.23 6.71
C LEU A 76 10.21 5.53 7.50
N GLY A 77 11.22 5.82 8.33
CA GLY A 77 11.27 7.03 9.15
C GLY A 77 10.21 7.09 10.26
N SER A 78 10.26 8.17 11.04
CA SER A 78 9.38 8.37 12.20
C SER A 78 7.90 8.61 11.84
N TYR A 79 7.58 8.86 10.58
CA TYR A 79 6.21 9.12 10.12
C TYR A 79 5.30 7.91 10.28
N PHE A 80 5.81 6.73 9.97
CA PHE A 80 5.06 5.48 10.06
C PHE A 80 4.94 4.95 11.49
N THR A 81 5.65 5.54 12.43
CA THR A 81 5.59 5.19 13.85
C THR A 81 4.64 6.07 14.67
N ARG A 82 4.18 7.21 14.10
CA ARG A 82 3.24 8.10 14.78
C ARG A 82 1.82 7.61 14.64
N PRO A 83 1.03 7.63 15.74
CA PRO A 83 -0.39 7.35 15.65
C PRO A 83 -1.08 8.32 14.69
N LEU A 84 -1.78 7.79 13.69
CA LEU A 84 -2.60 8.58 12.79
C LEU A 84 -3.87 9.04 13.51
N ARG A 85 -4.16 10.33 13.44
CA ARG A 85 -5.45 10.88 13.87
C ARG A 85 -6.35 10.98 12.66
N LEU A 86 -7.19 9.98 12.47
CA LEU A 86 -8.13 9.91 11.35
C LEU A 86 -9.51 10.34 11.82
N THR A 87 -10.22 11.07 10.98
CA THR A 87 -11.66 11.24 11.13
C THR A 87 -12.39 9.98 10.64
N ASN A 88 -13.63 9.75 11.10
CA ASN A 88 -14.41 8.58 10.67
C ASN A 88 -14.51 8.46 9.14
N PRO A 89 -14.79 9.53 8.35
CA PRO A 89 -14.82 9.44 6.90
C PRO A 89 -13.46 9.04 6.29
N GLN A 90 -12.35 9.57 6.82
CA GLN A 90 -11.01 9.21 6.35
C GLN A 90 -10.69 7.74 6.63
N ALA A 91 -11.03 7.27 7.83
CA ALA A 91 -10.79 5.89 8.21
C ALA A 91 -11.66 4.93 7.39
N LEU A 92 -12.92 5.27 7.11
CA LEU A 92 -13.80 4.50 6.23
C LEU A 92 -13.25 4.42 4.80
N ALA A 93 -12.80 5.55 4.23
CA ALA A 93 -12.19 5.58 2.92
C ALA A 93 -10.94 4.71 2.83
N LEU A 94 -10.11 4.70 3.89
CA LEU A 94 -8.92 3.84 3.97
C LEU A 94 -9.29 2.35 4.05
N VAL A 95 -10.31 1.98 4.83
CA VAL A 95 -10.79 0.60 4.90
C VAL A 95 -11.27 0.14 3.52
N THR A 96 -12.10 0.94 2.84
CA THR A 96 -12.62 0.60 1.51
C THR A 96 -11.51 0.46 0.47
N ALA A 97 -10.59 1.42 0.41
CA ALA A 97 -9.46 1.38 -0.50
C ALA A 97 -8.52 0.20 -0.19
N GLY A 98 -8.26 -0.06 1.08
CA GLY A 98 -7.42 -1.17 1.52
C GLY A 98 -8.01 -2.54 1.21
N GLN A 99 -9.33 -2.72 1.33
CA GLN A 99 -10.01 -3.94 0.92
C GLN A 99 -9.81 -4.23 -0.57
N SER A 100 -9.89 -3.19 -1.41
CA SER A 100 -9.61 -3.33 -2.84
C SER A 100 -8.16 -3.75 -3.12
N LEU A 101 -7.21 -3.37 -2.28
CA LEU A 101 -5.82 -3.80 -2.38
C LEU A 101 -5.62 -5.26 -1.94
N LEU A 102 -6.38 -5.74 -0.96
CA LEU A 102 -6.30 -7.14 -0.53
C LEU A 102 -6.78 -8.12 -1.61
N SER A 103 -7.64 -7.68 -2.52
CA SER A 103 -8.09 -8.51 -3.65
C SER A 103 -7.07 -8.62 -4.79
N VAL A 104 -5.95 -7.89 -4.72
CA VAL A 104 -4.90 -7.97 -5.75
C VAL A 104 -4.12 -9.27 -5.59
N PRO A 105 -3.92 -10.05 -6.69
CA PRO A 105 -3.11 -11.26 -6.65
C PRO A 105 -1.70 -11.01 -6.10
N GLY A 106 -1.23 -11.89 -5.23
CA GLY A 106 0.08 -11.77 -4.56
C GLY A 106 0.06 -10.99 -3.24
N THR A 107 -1.06 -10.38 -2.87
CA THR A 107 -1.21 -9.77 -1.55
C THR A 107 -1.40 -10.85 -0.49
N ASP A 108 -0.69 -10.71 0.63
CA ASP A 108 -0.85 -11.62 1.76
C ASP A 108 -2.16 -11.30 2.51
N PRO A 109 -3.14 -12.23 2.54
CA PRO A 109 -4.42 -12.00 3.21
C PRO A 109 -4.33 -11.91 4.74
N GLN A 110 -3.19 -12.32 5.31
CA GLN A 110 -2.89 -12.20 6.75
C GLN A 110 -1.72 -11.23 7.01
N GLY A 111 -1.28 -10.53 5.99
CA GLY A 111 -0.15 -9.60 6.02
C GLY A 111 -0.40 -8.32 6.81
N PRO A 112 0.59 -7.43 6.86
CA PRO A 112 0.49 -6.18 7.61
C PRO A 112 -0.70 -5.30 7.19
N LEU A 113 -1.03 -5.28 5.90
CA LEU A 113 -2.19 -4.53 5.38
C LEU A 113 -3.50 -5.08 5.96
N ALA A 114 -3.72 -6.39 5.88
CA ALA A 114 -4.93 -7.04 6.41
C ALA A 114 -5.08 -6.78 7.91
N ARG A 115 -4.00 -6.93 8.69
CA ARG A 115 -3.99 -6.65 10.13
C ARG A 115 -4.27 -5.17 10.44
N GLY A 116 -3.72 -4.26 9.63
CA GLY A 116 -3.96 -2.81 9.78
C GLY A 116 -5.42 -2.45 9.53
N LEU A 117 -6.00 -2.98 8.46
CA LEU A 117 -7.41 -2.77 8.11
C LEU A 117 -8.35 -3.36 9.16
N ALA A 118 -8.05 -4.55 9.69
CA ALA A 118 -8.85 -5.16 10.75
C ALA A 118 -8.86 -4.29 12.03
N LYS A 119 -7.69 -3.75 12.44
CA LYS A 119 -7.60 -2.82 13.57
C LYS A 119 -8.41 -1.54 13.32
N LEU A 120 -8.34 -1.01 12.10
CA LEU A 120 -9.05 0.22 11.74
C LEU A 120 -10.56 -0.01 11.72
N ALA A 121 -11.04 -1.11 11.14
CA ALA A 121 -12.44 -1.50 11.13
C ALA A 121 -12.98 -1.70 12.55
N THR A 122 -12.22 -2.36 13.43
CA THR A 122 -12.58 -2.53 14.85
C THR A 122 -12.68 -1.17 15.56
N ALA A 123 -11.75 -0.26 15.32
CA ALA A 123 -11.77 1.07 15.93
C ALA A 123 -12.97 1.92 15.46
N LEU A 124 -13.42 1.71 14.24
CA LEU A 124 -14.60 2.38 13.66
C LEU A 124 -15.92 1.72 14.08
N GLN A 125 -15.89 0.52 14.66
CA GLN A 125 -17.07 -0.32 14.90
C GLN A 125 -17.89 -0.61 13.62
N VAL A 126 -17.22 -0.68 12.48
CA VAL A 126 -17.83 -0.95 11.16
C VAL A 126 -17.45 -2.35 10.72
N ASP A 127 -18.43 -3.12 10.26
CA ASP A 127 -18.14 -4.36 9.55
C ASP A 127 -17.54 -4.00 8.17
N PRO A 128 -16.34 -4.51 7.83
CA PRO A 128 -15.72 -4.27 6.54
C PRO A 128 -16.60 -4.66 5.34
N ALA A 129 -17.46 -5.66 5.50
CA ALA A 129 -18.41 -6.10 4.47
C ALA A 129 -19.54 -5.09 4.28
N GLU A 130 -20.03 -4.47 5.36
CA GLU A 130 -21.05 -3.42 5.29
C GLU A 130 -20.50 -2.13 4.70
N ALA A 131 -19.24 -1.77 4.98
CA ALA A 131 -18.59 -0.60 4.39
C ALA A 131 -18.52 -0.67 2.86
N MET A 132 -18.38 -1.88 2.31
CA MET A 132 -18.40 -2.10 0.86
C MET A 132 -19.81 -2.07 0.28
N ALA A 133 -20.81 -2.55 1.01
CA ALA A 133 -22.21 -2.53 0.59
C ALA A 133 -22.80 -1.12 0.49
N VAL A 134 -22.42 -0.23 1.42
CA VAL A 134 -22.86 1.19 1.42
C VAL A 134 -22.36 1.95 0.20
N HIS A 135 -21.23 1.55 -0.38
CA HIS A 135 -20.68 2.24 -1.58
C HIS A 135 -21.26 1.72 -2.91
N LEU A 136 -21.87 0.55 -2.91
CA LEU A 136 -22.55 -0.04 -4.08
C LEU A 136 -24.07 0.14 -4.03
N GLY A 137 -24.61 0.59 -2.90
CA GLY A 137 -26.03 0.86 -2.70
C GLY A 137 -26.40 2.29 -3.11
N GLU A 138 -27.31 2.40 -4.03
CA GLU A 138 -28.10 3.58 -4.38
C GLU A 138 -27.56 4.62 -5.38
N ALA A 139 -26.44 4.41 -6.05
CA ALA A 139 -26.12 5.24 -7.19
C ALA A 139 -26.60 4.57 -8.49
N GLY A 140 -27.92 4.61 -8.76
CA GLY A 140 -28.09 4.39 -10.14
C GLY A 140 -29.28 3.75 -10.76
N SER A 141 -30.33 3.36 -10.08
CA SER A 141 -31.54 2.96 -10.84
C SER A 141 -32.18 4.16 -11.52
N GLU A 142 -32.31 5.28 -10.84
CA GLU A 142 -32.93 6.49 -11.37
C GLU A 142 -32.12 7.22 -12.45
N THR A 143 -30.77 7.16 -12.35
CA THR A 143 -29.88 7.77 -13.33
C THR A 143 -29.78 6.94 -14.60
N LEU A 144 -29.82 5.61 -14.49
CA LEU A 144 -29.81 4.70 -15.64
C LEU A 144 -31.14 4.74 -16.40
N ASP A 145 -32.26 4.93 -15.71
CA ASP A 145 -33.59 5.06 -16.34
C ASP A 145 -33.74 6.39 -17.11
N ARG A 146 -33.07 7.45 -16.63
CA ARG A 146 -33.01 8.74 -17.36
C ARG A 146 -32.12 8.71 -18.61
N LEU A 147 -31.16 7.80 -18.69
CA LEU A 147 -30.30 7.65 -19.86
C LEU A 147 -30.88 6.70 -20.91
N ARG A 148 -31.96 5.96 -20.56
CA ARG A 148 -32.65 5.06 -21.48
C ARG A 148 -33.93 5.67 -22.11
N ALA A 149 -34.32 6.84 -21.67
CA ALA A 149 -35.43 7.62 -22.24
C ALA A 149 -34.92 8.66 -23.24
#